data_f4f6631c1c1694f0b797029d3cc9a503
#
_entry.id   f4f6631c1c1694f0b797029d3cc9a503
#
_cell.length_a   1.000
_cell.length_b   1.000
_cell.length_c   1.000
_cell.angle_alpha   90.00
_cell.angle_beta   90.00
_cell.angle_gamma   90.00
#
_symmetry.space_group_name_H-M   'P 1'
#
loop_
_entity.id
_entity.type
_entity.pdbx_description
1 polymer ?
#
loop_
_entity_poly.entity_id
_entity_poly.type
_entity_poly.pdbx_seq_one_letter_code
_entity_poly.pdbx_strand_id
1 'polypeptide(L)'
;MKDADIDPKVKAILESAWQVFATYGFRKTSMDDIARGAKMSRPAVYLYYKNKEAIFRSLVEMHYTTKTQALSAALNADAPVETLLQAAVAAQGEGVAALLNSPHGMELLDAGTSTAPDVVEAGEAGLQRVYADWLQRESDAGRIRLSGDPTEVAATIAAALKGIKMTAPDYAHYTARAAQLAALVAAGLTA
;
A
#
# COMPACT_ATOMS: atom_id res chain seq x y z
N MET A 1 14.69 -0.01 1.89
CA MET A 1 15.59 -1.08 1.39
C MET A 1 15.66 -0.88 -0.11
N LYS A 2 16.81 -0.57 -0.68
CA LYS A 2 16.95 -0.35 -2.14
C LYS A 2 16.70 -1.69 -2.85
N ASP A 3 16.03 -1.66 -4.01
CA ASP A 3 15.78 -2.84 -4.89
C ASP A 3 17.04 -3.68 -5.22
N ALA A 4 18.21 -3.18 -4.89
CA ALA A 4 19.50 -3.83 -5.13
C ALA A 4 19.88 -4.95 -4.14
N ASP A 5 19.09 -5.19 -3.09
CA ASP A 5 19.47 -6.06 -1.96
C ASP A 5 18.57 -7.31 -1.81
N ILE A 6 17.54 -7.46 -2.63
CA ILE A 6 16.67 -8.66 -2.59
C ILE A 6 17.31 -9.76 -3.44
N ASP A 7 17.48 -10.96 -2.86
CA ASP A 7 17.91 -12.16 -3.61
C ASP A 7 17.07 -12.29 -4.90
N PRO A 8 17.69 -12.37 -6.09
CA PRO A 8 16.98 -12.48 -7.37
C PRO A 8 15.97 -13.65 -7.42
N LYS A 9 16.24 -14.73 -6.68
CA LYS A 9 15.33 -15.87 -6.59
C LYS A 9 14.10 -15.54 -5.71
N VAL A 10 14.29 -14.81 -4.61
CA VAL A 10 13.18 -14.31 -3.79
C VAL A 10 12.31 -13.38 -4.62
N LYS A 11 12.90 -12.46 -5.37
CA LYS A 11 12.20 -11.56 -6.26
C LYS A 11 11.36 -12.32 -7.30
N ALA A 12 11.96 -13.30 -7.96
CA ALA A 12 11.26 -14.13 -8.95
C ALA A 12 10.09 -14.92 -8.33
N ILE A 13 10.24 -15.43 -7.11
CA ILE A 13 9.16 -16.12 -6.37
C ILE A 13 8.03 -15.14 -6.07
N LEU A 14 8.32 -13.94 -5.56
CA LEU A 14 7.32 -12.94 -5.20
C LEU A 14 6.57 -12.41 -6.43
N GLU A 15 7.28 -12.13 -7.53
CA GLU A 15 6.67 -11.70 -8.79
C GLU A 15 5.72 -12.78 -9.35
N SER A 16 6.19 -14.04 -9.38
CA SER A 16 5.36 -15.17 -9.79
C SER A 16 4.13 -15.34 -8.90
N ALA A 17 4.32 -15.29 -7.59
CA ALA A 17 3.23 -15.45 -6.63
C ALA A 17 2.16 -14.37 -6.82
N TRP A 18 2.55 -13.10 -6.98
CA TRP A 18 1.62 -12.01 -7.27
C TRP A 18 0.77 -12.30 -8.52
N GLN A 19 1.42 -12.68 -9.63
CA GLN A 19 0.74 -12.98 -10.90
C GLN A 19 -0.27 -14.13 -10.75
N VAL A 20 0.16 -15.20 -10.07
CA VAL A 20 -0.69 -16.40 -9.90
C VAL A 20 -1.85 -16.10 -8.94
N PHE A 21 -1.61 -15.37 -7.84
CA PHE A 21 -2.67 -14.95 -6.92
C PHE A 21 -3.67 -14.01 -7.59
N ALA A 22 -3.20 -13.04 -8.37
CA ALA A 22 -4.07 -12.11 -9.09
C ALA A 22 -4.94 -12.81 -10.15
N THR A 23 -4.41 -13.87 -10.78
CA THR A 23 -5.10 -14.60 -11.85
C THR A 23 -6.08 -15.66 -11.32
N TYR A 24 -5.69 -16.42 -10.30
CA TYR A 24 -6.43 -17.62 -9.85
C TYR A 24 -7.01 -17.48 -8.44
N GLY A 25 -6.68 -16.42 -7.73
CA GLY A 25 -7.03 -16.22 -6.32
C GLY A 25 -6.05 -16.91 -5.35
N PHE A 26 -5.99 -16.40 -4.12
CA PHE A 26 -5.11 -16.95 -3.09
C PHE A 26 -5.45 -18.40 -2.74
N ARG A 27 -6.75 -18.71 -2.60
CA ARG A 27 -7.20 -20.04 -2.16
C ARG A 27 -6.84 -21.15 -3.14
N LYS A 28 -7.02 -20.91 -4.43
CA LYS A 28 -6.80 -21.91 -5.50
C LYS A 28 -5.33 -22.06 -5.89
N THR A 29 -4.49 -21.11 -5.56
CA THR A 29 -3.06 -21.14 -5.91
C THR A 29 -2.32 -22.17 -5.05
N SER A 30 -1.42 -22.93 -5.68
CA SER A 30 -0.52 -23.87 -5.03
C SER A 30 0.95 -23.43 -5.12
N MET A 31 1.81 -24.03 -4.30
CA MET A 31 3.28 -23.83 -4.37
C MET A 31 3.85 -24.27 -5.74
N ASP A 32 3.23 -25.25 -6.40
CA ASP A 32 3.64 -25.71 -7.73
C ASP A 32 3.35 -24.66 -8.81
N ASP A 33 2.25 -23.95 -8.70
CA ASP A 33 1.90 -22.89 -9.64
C ASP A 33 2.90 -21.72 -9.51
N ILE A 34 3.26 -21.36 -8.29
CA ILE A 34 4.26 -20.32 -8.00
C ILE A 34 5.63 -20.76 -8.52
N ALA A 35 6.06 -22.00 -8.25
CA ALA A 35 7.34 -22.52 -8.71
C ALA A 35 7.44 -22.51 -10.24
N ARG A 36 6.36 -22.92 -10.92
CA ARG A 36 6.28 -22.92 -12.40
C ARG A 36 6.41 -21.51 -12.96
N GLY A 37 5.70 -20.53 -12.39
CA GLY A 37 5.78 -19.13 -12.82
C GLY A 37 7.15 -18.52 -12.55
N ALA A 38 7.79 -18.86 -11.43
CA ALA A 38 9.14 -18.43 -11.08
C ALA A 38 10.25 -19.16 -11.89
N LYS A 39 9.88 -20.13 -12.75
CA LYS A 39 10.82 -21.00 -13.49
C LYS A 39 11.79 -21.73 -12.57
N MET A 40 11.31 -22.14 -11.40
CA MET A 40 12.07 -22.86 -10.37
C MET A 40 11.46 -24.24 -10.11
N SER A 41 12.26 -25.18 -9.60
CA SER A 41 11.70 -26.42 -9.07
C SER A 41 10.96 -26.16 -7.75
N ARG A 42 9.93 -26.99 -7.46
CA ARG A 42 9.21 -26.92 -6.19
C ARG A 42 10.15 -27.02 -4.96
N PRO A 43 11.10 -27.95 -4.88
CA PRO A 43 12.06 -27.98 -3.80
C PRO A 43 12.89 -26.69 -3.67
N ALA A 44 13.24 -26.04 -4.79
CA ALA A 44 13.98 -24.79 -4.76
C ALA A 44 13.16 -23.63 -4.12
N VAL A 45 11.84 -23.56 -4.38
CA VAL A 45 10.97 -22.57 -3.73
C VAL A 45 10.85 -22.86 -2.22
N TYR A 46 10.78 -24.13 -1.82
CA TYR A 46 10.70 -24.50 -0.39
C TYR A 46 11.98 -24.16 0.40
N LEU A 47 13.11 -23.90 -0.24
CA LEU A 47 14.31 -23.38 0.43
C LEU A 47 14.13 -21.95 0.94
N TYR A 48 13.23 -21.18 0.32
CA TYR A 48 12.95 -19.77 0.67
C TYR A 48 11.67 -19.60 1.49
N TYR A 49 10.62 -20.36 1.17
CA TYR A 49 9.30 -20.20 1.76
C TYR A 49 8.66 -21.54 2.12
N LYS A 50 8.28 -21.70 3.37
CA LYS A 50 7.67 -22.95 3.87
C LYS A 50 6.27 -23.25 3.29
N ASN A 51 5.54 -22.24 2.86
CA ASN A 51 4.18 -22.33 2.31
C ASN A 51 3.82 -21.04 1.56
N LYS A 52 2.67 -21.05 0.89
CA LYS A 52 2.17 -19.88 0.14
C LYS A 52 1.77 -18.71 1.04
N GLU A 53 1.36 -18.99 2.28
CA GLU A 53 1.03 -17.99 3.30
C GLU A 53 2.27 -17.15 3.65
N ALA A 54 3.43 -17.78 3.78
CA ALA A 54 4.69 -17.09 4.02
C ALA A 54 5.10 -16.20 2.83
N ILE A 55 4.88 -16.66 1.60
CA ILE A 55 5.10 -15.86 0.38
C ILE A 55 4.15 -14.67 0.36
N PHE A 56 2.87 -14.90 0.65
CA PHE A 56 1.86 -13.86 0.65
C PHE A 56 2.13 -12.80 1.72
N ARG A 57 2.55 -13.23 2.91
CA ARG A 57 3.00 -12.33 3.99
C ARG A 57 4.12 -11.40 3.51
N SER A 58 5.16 -11.95 2.86
CA SER A 58 6.25 -11.14 2.31
C SER A 58 5.78 -10.16 1.22
N LEU A 59 4.79 -10.53 0.41
CA LEU A 59 4.17 -9.60 -0.55
C LEU A 59 3.47 -8.44 0.15
N VAL A 60 2.73 -8.71 1.23
CA VAL A 60 2.06 -7.66 2.02
C VAL A 60 3.09 -6.75 2.69
N GLU A 61 4.15 -7.30 3.27
CA GLU A 61 5.27 -6.54 3.87
C GLU A 61 5.94 -5.62 2.84
N MET A 62 6.26 -6.14 1.67
CA MET A 62 6.86 -5.38 0.57
C MET A 62 5.93 -4.26 0.09
N HIS A 63 4.63 -4.55 -0.03
CA HIS A 63 3.62 -3.56 -0.42
C HIS A 63 3.58 -2.37 0.54
N TYR A 64 3.49 -2.62 1.86
CA TYR A 64 3.46 -1.53 2.84
C TYR A 64 4.79 -0.78 2.92
N THR A 65 5.93 -1.48 2.81
CA THR A 65 7.25 -0.85 2.78
C THR A 65 7.37 0.12 1.62
N THR A 66 7.02 -0.31 0.41
CA THR A 66 7.06 0.50 -0.81
C THR A 66 6.12 1.71 -0.69
N LYS A 67 4.89 1.49 -0.23
CA LYS A 67 3.91 2.57 -0.03
C LYS A 67 4.37 3.60 0.99
N THR A 68 4.91 3.16 2.12
CA THR A 68 5.41 4.07 3.17
C THR A 68 6.57 4.93 2.64
N GLN A 69 7.48 4.33 1.88
CA GLN A 69 8.59 5.06 1.25
C GLN A 69 8.08 6.07 0.21
N ALA A 70 7.17 5.68 -0.67
CA ALA A 70 6.60 6.56 -1.68
C ALA A 70 5.80 7.72 -1.05
N LEU A 71 4.99 7.45 -0.03
CA LEU A 71 4.27 8.45 0.73
C LEU A 71 5.23 9.45 1.42
N SER A 72 6.26 8.93 2.08
CA SER A 72 7.27 9.77 2.73
C SER A 72 8.00 10.65 1.70
N ALA A 73 8.38 10.11 0.55
CA ALA A 73 9.01 10.87 -0.51
C ALA A 73 8.10 11.98 -1.05
N ALA A 74 6.81 11.69 -1.27
CA ALA A 74 5.82 12.65 -1.74
C ALA A 74 5.64 13.81 -0.76
N LEU A 75 5.50 13.53 0.55
CA LEU A 75 5.29 14.55 1.58
C LEU A 75 6.56 15.33 1.98
N ASN A 76 7.76 14.88 1.56
CA ASN A 76 9.02 15.56 1.79
C ASN A 76 9.52 16.36 0.56
N ALA A 77 8.75 16.44 -0.52
CA ALA A 77 9.08 17.24 -1.68
C ALA A 77 8.95 18.75 -1.37
N ASP A 78 9.65 19.57 -2.11
CA ASP A 78 9.54 21.05 -2.01
C ASP A 78 8.39 21.50 -2.96
N ALA A 79 7.19 21.59 -2.42
CA ALA A 79 5.98 21.95 -3.17
C ALA A 79 4.89 22.53 -2.25
N PRO A 80 3.88 23.22 -2.81
CA PRO A 80 2.72 23.65 -2.04
C PRO A 80 1.97 22.48 -1.39
N VAL A 81 1.34 22.73 -0.23
CA VAL A 81 0.60 21.72 0.57
C VAL A 81 -0.40 20.92 -0.27
N GLU A 82 -1.14 21.57 -1.15
CA GLU A 82 -2.09 20.90 -2.05
C GLU A 82 -1.38 19.89 -2.97
N THR A 83 -0.27 20.30 -3.57
CA THR A 83 0.53 19.42 -4.45
C THR A 83 1.10 18.23 -3.68
N LEU A 84 1.60 18.46 -2.46
CA LEU A 84 2.11 17.39 -1.58
C LEU A 84 1.03 16.37 -1.25
N LEU A 85 -0.17 16.83 -0.88
CA LEU A 85 -1.28 15.94 -0.57
C LEU A 85 -1.80 15.18 -1.79
N GLN A 86 -1.87 15.82 -2.96
CA GLN A 86 -2.19 15.14 -4.22
C GLN A 86 -1.16 14.06 -4.56
N ALA A 87 0.12 14.36 -4.44
CA ALA A 87 1.19 13.37 -4.65
C ALA A 87 1.14 12.23 -3.61
N ALA A 88 0.83 12.54 -2.35
CA ALA A 88 0.69 11.57 -1.28
C ALA A 88 -0.44 10.56 -1.53
N VAL A 89 -1.63 11.03 -1.94
CA VAL A 89 -2.74 10.12 -2.26
C VAL A 89 -2.49 9.33 -3.53
N ALA A 90 -1.80 9.91 -4.54
CA ALA A 90 -1.40 9.21 -5.75
C ALA A 90 -0.40 8.07 -5.42
N ALA A 91 0.61 8.35 -4.58
CA ALA A 91 1.58 7.34 -4.12
C ALA A 91 0.90 6.16 -3.38
N GLN A 92 -0.13 6.45 -2.56
CA GLN A 92 -0.91 5.40 -1.92
C GLN A 92 -1.83 4.63 -2.91
N GLY A 93 -2.16 5.24 -4.04
CA GLY A 93 -2.94 4.64 -5.12
C GLY A 93 -2.15 3.64 -5.97
N GLU A 94 -0.82 3.63 -5.89
CA GLU A 94 -0.01 2.66 -6.62
C GLU A 94 -0.39 1.22 -6.24
N GLY A 95 -0.57 0.37 -7.25
CA GLY A 95 -1.03 -1.00 -7.11
C GLY A 95 -2.54 -1.18 -6.92
N VAL A 96 -3.30 -0.12 -6.59
CA VAL A 96 -4.76 -0.20 -6.47
C VAL A 96 -5.41 -0.51 -7.81
N ALA A 97 -4.87 0.00 -8.92
CA ALA A 97 -5.34 -0.33 -10.26
C ALA A 97 -5.24 -1.84 -10.54
N ALA A 98 -4.08 -2.43 -10.25
CA ALA A 98 -3.86 -3.87 -10.44
C ALA A 98 -4.82 -4.70 -9.56
N LEU A 99 -5.09 -4.24 -8.34
CA LEU A 99 -6.02 -4.89 -7.42
C LEU A 99 -7.46 -4.79 -7.91
N LEU A 100 -7.96 -3.59 -8.24
CA LEU A 100 -9.34 -3.37 -8.68
C LEU A 100 -9.63 -4.02 -10.05
N ASN A 101 -8.63 -4.11 -10.93
CA ASN A 101 -8.76 -4.77 -12.23
C ASN A 101 -8.54 -6.31 -12.15
N SER A 102 -8.09 -6.83 -11.02
CA SER A 102 -7.95 -8.27 -10.82
C SER A 102 -9.29 -8.92 -10.53
N PRO A 103 -9.63 -10.06 -11.18
CA PRO A 103 -10.83 -10.83 -10.84
C PRO A 103 -10.88 -11.28 -9.37
N HIS A 104 -9.72 -11.34 -8.73
CA HIS A 104 -9.55 -11.80 -7.34
C HIS A 104 -9.06 -10.70 -6.39
N GLY A 105 -9.13 -9.42 -6.79
CA GLY A 105 -8.60 -8.32 -5.98
C GLY A 105 -9.20 -8.22 -4.59
N MET A 106 -10.52 -8.38 -4.45
CA MET A 106 -11.17 -8.39 -3.14
C MET A 106 -10.78 -9.61 -2.30
N GLU A 107 -10.65 -10.80 -2.93
CA GLU A 107 -10.13 -12.01 -2.25
C GLU A 107 -8.70 -11.78 -1.71
N LEU A 108 -7.85 -11.07 -2.46
CA LEU A 108 -6.49 -10.76 -2.02
C LEU A 108 -6.45 -9.76 -0.86
N LEU A 109 -7.37 -8.78 -0.82
CA LEU A 109 -7.51 -7.89 0.34
C LEU A 109 -7.92 -8.66 1.59
N ASP A 110 -8.93 -9.54 1.46
CA ASP A 110 -9.39 -10.39 2.57
C ASP A 110 -8.29 -11.37 3.02
N ALA A 111 -7.55 -11.94 2.06
CA ALA A 111 -6.42 -12.81 2.35
C ALA A 111 -5.31 -12.07 3.12
N GLY A 112 -5.05 -10.80 2.82
CA GLY A 112 -4.12 -9.95 3.56
C GLY A 112 -4.51 -9.86 5.04
N THR A 113 -5.75 -9.49 5.29
CA THR A 113 -6.27 -9.34 6.65
C THR A 113 -6.32 -10.67 7.42
N SER A 114 -6.61 -11.79 6.75
CA SER A 114 -6.72 -13.10 7.40
C SER A 114 -5.40 -13.85 7.57
N THR A 115 -4.44 -13.64 6.64
CA THR A 115 -3.17 -14.39 6.61
C THR A 115 -2.03 -13.64 7.29
N ALA A 116 -2.04 -12.30 7.27
CA ALA A 116 -1.00 -11.44 7.83
C ALA A 116 -1.58 -10.21 8.54
N PRO A 117 -2.51 -10.38 9.51
CA PRO A 117 -3.19 -9.27 10.17
C PRO A 117 -2.24 -8.30 10.86
N ASP A 118 -1.22 -8.81 11.51
CA ASP A 118 -0.18 -8.03 12.18
C ASP A 118 0.66 -7.18 11.21
N VAL A 119 0.94 -7.69 10.01
CA VAL A 119 1.64 -6.94 8.95
C VAL A 119 0.76 -5.82 8.40
N VAL A 120 -0.54 -6.11 8.19
CA VAL A 120 -1.51 -5.13 7.73
C VAL A 120 -1.66 -4.02 8.76
N GLU A 121 -1.84 -4.37 10.04
CA GLU A 121 -1.97 -3.41 11.14
C GLU A 121 -0.71 -2.53 11.27
N ALA A 122 0.48 -3.15 11.29
CA ALA A 122 1.74 -2.42 11.37
C ALA A 122 1.96 -1.51 10.15
N GLY A 123 1.57 -1.97 8.96
CA GLY A 123 1.66 -1.22 7.72
C GLY A 123 0.71 -0.02 7.69
N GLU A 124 -0.56 -0.19 8.09
CA GLU A 124 -1.52 0.90 8.21
C GLU A 124 -1.06 1.94 9.25
N ALA A 125 -0.58 1.49 10.42
CA ALA A 125 -0.02 2.37 11.43
C ALA A 125 1.23 3.12 10.93
N GLY A 126 2.07 2.47 10.11
CA GLY A 126 3.22 3.10 9.47
C GLY A 126 2.82 4.25 8.54
N LEU A 127 1.83 4.05 7.70
CA LEU A 127 1.29 5.10 6.82
C LEU A 127 0.69 6.27 7.61
N GLN A 128 -0.08 5.98 8.65
CA GLN A 128 -0.65 7.02 9.54
C GLN A 128 0.45 7.84 10.20
N ARG A 129 1.52 7.20 10.67
CA ARG A 129 2.65 7.89 11.29
C ARG A 129 3.33 8.85 10.34
N VAL A 130 3.53 8.47 9.07
CA VAL A 130 4.11 9.37 8.06
C VAL A 130 3.27 10.63 7.86
N TYR A 131 1.94 10.51 7.83
CA TYR A 131 1.05 11.68 7.77
C TYR A 131 1.12 12.51 9.05
N ALA A 132 1.08 11.87 10.24
CA ALA A 132 1.12 12.57 11.51
C ALA A 132 2.41 13.39 11.67
N ASP A 133 3.56 12.78 11.36
CA ASP A 133 4.86 13.42 11.42
C ASP A 133 4.96 14.62 10.45
N TRP A 134 4.39 14.47 9.25
CA TRP A 134 4.32 15.55 8.28
C TRP A 134 3.41 16.68 8.76
N LEU A 135 2.20 16.40 9.23
CA LEU A 135 1.24 17.38 9.76
C LEU A 135 1.84 18.16 10.93
N GLN A 136 2.50 17.47 11.87
CA GLN A 136 3.17 18.13 12.99
C GLN A 136 4.25 19.07 12.50
N ARG A 137 5.13 18.62 11.62
CA ARG A 137 6.25 19.41 11.07
C ARG A 137 5.76 20.65 10.29
N GLU A 138 4.73 20.50 9.47
CA GLU A 138 4.18 21.63 8.70
C GLU A 138 3.46 22.64 9.59
N SER A 139 2.79 22.18 10.66
CA SER A 139 2.16 23.01 11.66
C SER A 139 3.19 23.79 12.50
N ASP A 140 4.25 23.13 12.95
CA ASP A 140 5.34 23.77 13.71
C ASP A 140 6.06 24.83 12.89
N ALA A 141 6.14 24.61 11.57
CA ALA A 141 6.71 25.58 10.63
C ALA A 141 5.75 26.71 10.22
N GLY A 142 4.49 26.68 10.70
CA GLY A 142 3.48 27.68 10.38
C GLY A 142 2.99 27.65 8.92
N ARG A 143 3.22 26.55 8.20
CA ARG A 143 2.79 26.40 6.81
C ARG A 143 1.36 25.87 6.68
N ILE A 144 0.85 25.24 7.73
CA ILE A 144 -0.56 24.81 7.82
C ILE A 144 -1.16 25.25 9.18
N ARG A 145 -2.49 25.26 9.23
CA ARG A 145 -3.27 25.39 10.45
C ARG A 145 -3.89 24.05 10.80
N LEU A 146 -3.48 23.48 11.90
CA LEU A 146 -4.00 22.20 12.37
C LEU A 146 -4.99 22.45 13.52
N SER A 147 -6.25 22.05 13.34
CA SER A 147 -7.31 22.20 14.34
C SER A 147 -7.53 20.91 15.14
N GLY A 148 -6.45 20.26 15.59
CA GLY A 148 -6.54 19.01 16.35
C GLY A 148 -5.22 18.29 16.47
N ASP A 149 -5.25 17.13 17.10
CA ASP A 149 -4.08 16.27 17.21
C ASP A 149 -3.66 15.72 15.83
N PRO A 150 -2.37 15.86 15.44
CA PRO A 150 -1.88 15.37 14.13
C PRO A 150 -2.16 13.89 13.90
N THR A 151 -2.11 13.07 14.96
CA THR A 151 -2.36 11.62 14.88
C THR A 151 -3.82 11.34 14.53
N GLU A 152 -4.76 12.06 15.14
CA GLU A 152 -6.19 11.91 14.86
C GLU A 152 -6.55 12.40 13.45
N VAL A 153 -5.95 13.50 12.98
CA VAL A 153 -6.12 13.98 11.61
C VAL A 153 -5.55 12.97 10.62
N ALA A 154 -4.37 12.42 10.88
CA ALA A 154 -3.76 11.38 10.06
C ALA A 154 -4.63 10.11 10.01
N ALA A 155 -5.17 9.68 11.15
CA ALA A 155 -6.09 8.54 11.24
C ALA A 155 -7.36 8.78 10.41
N THR A 156 -7.90 10.01 10.46
CA THR A 156 -9.07 10.41 9.65
C THR A 156 -8.79 10.34 8.15
N ILE A 157 -7.64 10.86 7.70
CA ILE A 157 -7.20 10.78 6.30
C ILE A 157 -7.07 9.31 5.86
N ALA A 158 -6.42 8.48 6.68
CA ALA A 158 -6.22 7.06 6.39
C ALA A 158 -7.56 6.30 6.31
N ALA A 159 -8.48 6.56 7.24
CA ALA A 159 -9.82 5.96 7.25
C ALA A 159 -10.63 6.35 6.00
N ALA A 160 -10.58 7.62 5.60
CA ALA A 160 -11.25 8.11 4.38
C ALA A 160 -10.68 7.42 3.13
N LEU A 161 -9.35 7.34 2.97
CA LEU A 161 -8.71 6.67 1.84
C LEU A 161 -9.03 5.16 1.80
N LYS A 162 -9.06 4.50 2.97
CA LYS A 162 -9.48 3.10 3.08
C LYS A 162 -10.95 2.92 2.62
N GLY A 163 -11.85 3.78 3.09
CA GLY A 163 -13.25 3.78 2.68
C GLY A 163 -13.43 4.00 1.17
N ILE A 164 -12.69 4.95 0.60
CA ILE A 164 -12.70 5.21 -0.86
C ILE A 164 -12.24 3.96 -1.62
N LYS A 165 -11.14 3.31 -1.21
CA LYS A 165 -10.64 2.08 -1.84
C LYS A 165 -11.66 0.93 -1.81
N MET A 166 -12.36 0.76 -0.69
CA MET A 166 -13.33 -0.32 -0.51
C MET A 166 -14.65 -0.10 -1.26
N THR A 167 -14.98 1.15 -1.58
CA THR A 167 -16.28 1.54 -2.17
C THR A 167 -16.19 2.05 -3.60
N ALA A 168 -14.99 2.24 -4.14
CA ALA A 168 -14.80 2.66 -5.52
C ALA A 168 -15.13 1.50 -6.48
N PRO A 169 -16.02 1.73 -7.47
CA PRO A 169 -16.38 0.68 -8.42
C PRO A 169 -15.25 0.32 -9.40
N ASP A 170 -14.35 1.27 -9.62
CA ASP A 170 -13.18 1.12 -10.50
C ASP A 170 -12.06 2.10 -10.12
N TYR A 171 -10.94 1.99 -10.82
CA TYR A 171 -9.75 2.81 -10.55
C TYR A 171 -9.96 4.31 -10.86
N ALA A 172 -10.76 4.65 -11.87
CA ALA A 172 -11.04 6.05 -12.20
C ALA A 172 -11.84 6.74 -11.08
N HIS A 173 -12.85 6.07 -10.53
CA HIS A 173 -13.59 6.57 -9.38
C HIS A 173 -12.72 6.63 -8.11
N TYR A 174 -11.84 5.65 -7.90
CA TYR A 174 -10.89 5.69 -6.80
C TYR A 174 -9.99 6.94 -6.88
N THR A 175 -9.34 7.17 -8.01
CA THR A 175 -8.42 8.30 -8.19
C THR A 175 -9.13 9.66 -8.09
N ALA A 176 -10.33 9.79 -8.66
CA ALA A 176 -11.12 11.02 -8.58
C ALA A 176 -11.51 11.36 -7.12
N ARG A 177 -12.00 10.37 -6.36
CA ARG A 177 -12.38 10.57 -4.96
C ARG A 177 -11.16 10.82 -4.06
N ALA A 178 -10.05 10.14 -4.30
CA ALA A 178 -8.81 10.36 -3.54
C ALA A 178 -8.24 11.77 -3.79
N ALA A 179 -8.25 12.24 -5.04
CA ALA A 179 -7.85 13.60 -5.38
C ALA A 179 -8.79 14.66 -4.76
N GLN A 180 -10.10 14.41 -4.75
CA GLN A 180 -11.06 15.28 -4.07
C GLN A 180 -10.83 15.34 -2.56
N LEU A 181 -10.53 14.21 -1.91
CA LEU A 181 -10.16 14.18 -0.50
C LEU A 181 -8.90 15.03 -0.25
N ALA A 182 -7.86 14.89 -1.08
CA ALA A 182 -6.63 15.68 -0.95
C ALA A 182 -6.92 17.18 -1.05
N ALA A 183 -7.74 17.60 -2.00
CA ALA A 183 -8.12 19.01 -2.14
C ALA A 183 -8.91 19.54 -0.94
N LEU A 184 -9.85 18.76 -0.41
CA LEU A 184 -10.63 19.13 0.80
C LEU A 184 -9.74 19.26 2.02
N VAL A 185 -8.80 18.32 2.21
CA VAL A 185 -7.83 18.37 3.32
C VAL A 185 -6.90 19.57 3.17
N ALA A 186 -6.37 19.83 1.97
CA ALA A 186 -5.51 20.97 1.71
C ALA A 186 -6.23 22.29 2.00
N ALA A 187 -7.46 22.47 1.56
CA ALA A 187 -8.26 23.66 1.84
C ALA A 187 -8.49 23.87 3.34
N GLY A 188 -8.76 22.79 4.08
CA GLY A 188 -8.93 22.85 5.54
C GLY A 188 -7.65 23.18 6.32
N LEU A 189 -6.49 22.84 5.77
CA LEU A 189 -5.19 23.08 6.41
C LEU A 189 -4.60 24.46 6.07
N THR A 190 -5.03 25.10 4.99
CA THR A 190 -4.49 26.38 4.51
C THR A 190 -5.44 27.58 4.70
N ALA A 191 -6.64 27.35 5.25
CA ALA A 191 -7.67 28.37 5.48
C ALA A 191 -7.39 29.27 6.69
#